data_85a965682c4b95198e3cb279d5f63a60
#
_entry.id   85a965682c4b95198e3cb279d5f63a60
#
_cell.length_a   1.000
_cell.length_b   1.000
_cell.length_c   1.000
_cell.angle_alpha   90.00
_cell.angle_beta   90.00
_cell.angle_gamma   90.00
#
_symmetry.space_group_name_H-M   'P 1'
#
loop_
_entity.id
_entity.type
_entity.pdbx_description
1 polymer ?
#
loop_
_entity_poly.entity_id
_entity_poly.type
_entity_poly.pdbx_seq_one_letter_code
_entity_poly.pdbx_strand_id
1 'polypeptide(L)' 'MARAPDARVEQAKTLYQQGKKLVEISAQLGVPEGTVRRWKHTYGWDGER' A
#
# COMPACT_ATOMS: atom_id res chain seq x y z
N MET A 1 8.63 5.35 -18.94
CA MET A 1 8.55 5.16 -18.48
C MET A 1 8.32 4.74 -17.53
N ALA A 2 8.16 4.62 -17.03
CA ALA A 2 8.11 4.13 -16.14
C ALA A 2 7.35 3.67 -15.53
N ARG A 3 7.12 3.29 -15.33
CA ARG A 3 6.57 2.82 -14.79
C ARG A 3 6.30 2.47 -13.84
N ALA A 4 6.08 2.81 -13.52
CA ALA A 4 6.14 2.26 -12.38
C ALA A 4 4.90 1.96 -11.85
N PRO A 5 4.74 0.93 -11.49
CA PRO A 5 3.62 0.50 -10.89
C PRO A 5 3.41 1.11 -9.62
N ASP A 6 4.13 2.00 -9.31
CA ASP A 6 4.26 2.14 -8.00
C ASP A 6 3.67 3.36 -7.47
N ALA A 7 2.97 4.14 -8.28
CA ALA A 7 2.25 5.26 -7.76
C ALA A 7 1.24 4.80 -6.73
N ARG A 8 0.57 3.68 -6.98
CA ARG A 8 -0.38 3.20 -6.01
C ARG A 8 0.30 2.65 -4.78
N VAL A 9 1.44 2.03 -4.97
CA VAL A 9 2.18 1.50 -3.85
C VAL A 9 2.59 2.64 -2.93
N GLU A 10 3.04 3.72 -3.49
CA GLU A 10 3.45 4.83 -2.66
C GLU A 10 2.29 5.47 -1.96
N GLN A 11 1.16 5.59 -2.64
CA GLN A 11 -0.01 6.11 -1.98
C GLN A 11 -0.46 5.18 -0.87
N ALA A 12 -0.41 3.89 -1.10
CA ALA A 12 -0.79 2.94 -0.08
C ALA A 12 0.14 3.04 1.12
N LYS A 13 1.42 3.19 0.87
CA LYS A 13 2.36 3.29 1.96
C LYS A 13 2.08 4.53 2.79
N THR A 14 1.82 5.65 2.13
CA THR A 14 1.50 6.87 2.83
C THR A 14 0.27 6.71 3.70
N LEU A 15 -0.76 6.10 3.14
CA LEU A 15 -1.98 5.89 3.92
C LEU A 15 -1.71 4.96 5.09
N TYR A 16 -0.90 3.96 4.88
CA TYR A 16 -0.59 3.03 5.96
C TYR A 16 0.15 3.77 7.08
N GLN A 17 1.05 4.64 6.72
CA GLN A 17 1.80 5.39 7.72
C GLN A 17 0.91 6.38 8.45
N GLN A 18 -0.18 6.78 7.83
CA GLN A 18 -1.13 7.65 8.49
C GLN A 18 -2.05 6.91 9.43
N GLY A 19 -1.93 5.59 9.51
CA GLY A 19 -2.75 4.82 10.41
C GLY A 19 -3.97 4.21 9.77
N LYS A 20 -4.07 4.25 8.44
CA LYS A 20 -5.21 3.65 7.77
C LYS A 20 -5.11 2.15 7.77
N LYS A 21 -6.25 1.48 7.76
CA LYS A 21 -6.27 0.04 7.71
C LYS A 21 -6.13 -0.43 6.27
N LEU A 22 -5.68 -1.66 6.12
CA LEU A 22 -5.48 -2.18 4.78
C LEU A 22 -6.76 -2.18 3.98
N VAL A 23 -7.88 -2.48 4.64
CA VAL A 23 -9.15 -2.49 3.94
C VAL A 23 -9.50 -1.09 3.46
N GLU A 24 -9.17 -0.07 4.22
CA GLU A 24 -9.45 1.28 3.80
C GLU A 24 -8.55 1.68 2.65
N ILE A 25 -7.29 1.29 2.72
CA ILE A 25 -6.37 1.62 1.66
C ILE A 25 -6.81 0.97 0.36
N SER A 26 -7.23 -0.29 0.45
CA SER A 26 -7.67 -0.98 -0.75
C SER A 26 -8.89 -0.30 -1.35
N ALA A 27 -9.79 0.14 -0.50
CA ALA A 27 -10.99 0.80 -1.01
C ALA A 27 -10.65 2.13 -1.67
N GLN A 28 -9.75 2.87 -1.07
CA GLN A 28 -9.42 4.17 -1.63
C GLN A 28 -8.68 4.05 -2.95
N LEU A 29 -7.84 3.05 -3.07
CA LEU A 29 -7.04 2.91 -4.26
C LEU A 29 -7.71 2.03 -5.31
N GLY A 30 -8.78 1.38 -4.95
CA GLY A 30 -9.46 0.52 -5.90
C GLY A 30 -8.69 -0.74 -6.22
N VAL A 31 -7.94 -1.26 -5.25
CA VAL A 31 -7.19 -2.50 -5.45
C VAL A 31 -7.65 -3.51 -4.42
N PRO A 32 -7.44 -4.78 -4.66
CA PRO A 32 -7.84 -5.80 -3.69
C PRO A 32 -7.05 -5.67 -2.41
N GLU A 33 -7.72 -6.01 -1.31
CA GLU A 33 -7.04 -5.94 -0.03
C GLU A 33 -5.83 -6.87 0.00
N GLY A 34 -5.95 -8.02 -0.65
CA GLY A 34 -4.82 -8.93 -0.70
C GLY A 34 -3.60 -8.32 -1.36
N THR A 35 -3.82 -7.46 -2.34
CA THR A 35 -2.73 -6.78 -2.99
C THR A 35 -2.06 -5.81 -2.03
N VAL A 36 -2.84 -5.08 -1.25
CA VAL A 36 -2.25 -4.15 -0.30
C VAL A 36 -1.47 -4.92 0.76
N ARG A 37 -2.02 -6.02 1.21
CA ARG A 37 -1.33 -6.83 2.21
C ARG A 37 0.00 -7.35 1.66
N ARG A 38 0.01 -7.74 0.38
CA ARG A 38 1.20 -8.22 -0.25
C ARG A 38 2.24 -7.11 -0.32
N TRP A 39 1.81 -5.90 -0.65
CA TRP A 39 2.72 -4.78 -0.68
C TRP A 39 3.32 -4.52 0.69
N LYS A 40 2.50 -4.59 1.72
CA LYS A 40 2.97 -4.38 3.07
C LYS A 40 4.09 -5.36 3.38
N HIS A 41 3.91 -6.60 3.00
CA HIS A 41 4.90 -7.63 3.26
C HIS A 41 6.11 -7.47 2.35
N THR A 42 5.88 -7.25 1.07
CA THR A 42 6.95 -7.16 0.11
C THR A 42 7.86 -5.98 0.37
N TYR A 43 7.27 -4.86 0.71
CA TYR A 43 8.05 -3.66 0.93
C TYR A 43 8.38 -3.43 2.39
N GLY A 44 7.96 -4.31 3.24
CA GLY A 44 8.35 -4.25 4.66
C GLY A 44 7.83 -3.04 5.39
N TRP A 45 6.61 -2.66 5.13
CA TRP A 45 6.09 -1.46 5.78
C TRP A 45 6.10 -1.55 7.29
N ASP A 46 5.86 -2.74 7.84
CA ASP A 46 5.88 -2.89 9.27
C ASP A 46 7.28 -2.86 9.81
N GLY A 47 8.22 -3.30 9.05
CA GLY A 47 9.58 -3.36 9.50
C GLY A 47 10.31 -2.09 9.44
N GLU A 48 9.66 -1.06 8.90
CA GLU A 48 10.30 0.17 8.79
C GLU A 48 10.35 0.94 10.01
N ARG A 49 9.62 0.63 10.99
CA ARG A 49 9.59 1.39 12.19
C ARG A 49 10.73 1.04 13.07
#